data_5769c0fc59e31e2e5ff5ac3eaf497680
#
_entry.id   5769c0fc59e31e2e5ff5ac3eaf497680
#
_cell.length_a   1.000
_cell.length_b   1.000
_cell.length_c   1.000
_cell.angle_alpha   90.00
_cell.angle_beta   90.00
_cell.angle_gamma   90.00
#
_symmetry.space_group_name_H-M   'P 1'
#
loop_
_entity.id
_entity.type
_entity.pdbx_description
1 polymer ?
#
loop_
_entity_poly.entity_id
_entity_poly.type
_entity_poly.pdbx_seq_one_letter_code
_entity_poly.pdbx_strand_id
1 'polypeptide(L)'
;MPEWIDEGLILSIRPHGERNAVISLFTSENGRHAGLVHAYDTSSKRGTVQIGNLIQAQWRARLSEQLGTYQLELIKNPSAVFLDDAVKLAGLSSCCAILDVSLPERDANLSVWEATTALIDIISLADNLEDWLGFYVKWEMNLLDQLGFGLNLHSCGVSGLTDALIYVSPRSGRAVHRD
;
A
#
# COMPACT_ATOMS: atom_id res chain seq x y z
N MET A 1 -12.40 -18.03 19.45
CA MET A 1 -11.69 -16.74 19.32
C MET A 1 -11.38 -16.58 17.84
N PRO A 2 -11.75 -15.46 17.21
CA PRO A 2 -11.40 -15.22 15.82
C PRO A 2 -9.88 -15.09 15.67
N GLU A 3 -9.36 -15.73 14.65
CA GLU A 3 -7.93 -15.82 14.37
C GLU A 3 -7.75 -16.10 12.87
N TRP A 4 -6.69 -15.53 12.28
CA TRP A 4 -6.30 -15.80 10.91
C TRP A 4 -4.77 -15.63 10.73
N ILE A 5 -4.25 -16.21 9.67
CA ILE A 5 -2.87 -16.04 9.21
C ILE A 5 -2.94 -15.57 7.76
N ASP A 6 -2.21 -14.49 7.46
CA ASP A 6 -2.21 -13.89 6.12
C ASP A 6 -0.88 -13.19 5.83
N GLU A 7 -0.57 -12.98 4.56
CA GLU A 7 0.53 -12.12 4.15
C GLU A 7 0.09 -10.65 4.17
N GLY A 8 0.98 -9.77 4.63
CA GLY A 8 0.66 -8.35 4.74
C GLY A 8 1.85 -7.43 4.53
N LEU A 9 1.56 -6.24 4.01
CA LEU A 9 2.48 -5.12 3.90
C LEU A 9 2.26 -4.17 5.08
N ILE A 10 3.32 -3.80 5.80
CA ILE A 10 3.22 -2.84 6.90
C ILE A 10 3.04 -1.43 6.31
N LEU A 11 1.87 -0.83 6.53
CA LEU A 11 1.52 0.49 6.04
C LEU A 11 1.91 1.60 7.02
N SER A 12 1.60 1.41 8.31
CA SER A 12 1.92 2.40 9.34
C SER A 12 2.17 1.75 10.70
N ILE A 13 2.93 2.46 11.54
CA ILE A 13 3.31 2.06 12.87
C ILE A 13 3.04 3.23 13.80
N ARG A 14 2.11 3.06 14.74
CA ARG A 14 1.73 4.08 15.73
C ARG A 14 2.08 3.60 17.13
N PRO A 15 3.04 4.21 17.81
CA PRO A 15 3.36 3.87 19.19
C PRO A 15 2.11 3.90 20.10
N HIS A 16 1.98 2.89 20.96
CA HIS A 16 0.86 2.75 21.90
C HIS A 16 1.37 2.32 23.28
N GLY A 17 1.38 3.25 24.22
CA GLY A 17 2.02 3.04 25.52
C GLY A 17 3.55 3.00 25.40
N GLU A 18 4.21 2.37 26.37
CA GLU A 18 5.68 2.44 26.49
C GLU A 18 6.41 1.55 25.48
N ARG A 19 5.89 0.35 25.15
CA ARG A 19 6.61 -0.66 24.37
C ARG A 19 5.75 -1.34 23.30
N ASN A 20 4.53 -0.89 23.08
CA ASN A 20 3.62 -1.48 22.10
C ASN A 20 3.42 -0.51 20.93
N ALA A 21 2.94 -1.03 19.80
CA ALA A 21 2.49 -0.23 18.70
C ALA A 21 1.21 -0.81 18.09
N VAL A 22 0.34 0.05 17.60
CA VAL A 22 -0.73 -0.32 16.67
C VAL A 22 -0.13 -0.27 15.28
N ILE A 23 -0.20 -1.40 14.57
CA ILE A 23 0.30 -1.56 13.21
C ILE A 23 -0.88 -1.71 12.28
N SER A 24 -0.88 -0.93 11.21
CA SER A 24 -1.78 -1.08 10.08
C SER A 24 -1.10 -1.93 9.01
N LEU A 25 -1.76 -2.99 8.58
CA LEU A 25 -1.33 -3.88 7.51
C LEU A 25 -2.30 -3.76 6.34
N PHE A 26 -1.81 -3.89 5.12
CA PHE A 26 -2.64 -4.29 3.98
C PHE A 26 -2.35 -5.76 3.72
N THR A 27 -3.38 -6.60 3.79
CA THR A 27 -3.25 -8.06 3.67
C THR A 27 -4.02 -8.57 2.47
N SER A 28 -3.62 -9.75 1.96
CA SER A 28 -4.16 -10.33 0.74
C SER A 28 -5.64 -10.72 0.87
N GLU A 29 -6.02 -11.30 2.02
CA GLU A 29 -7.36 -11.87 2.22
C GLU A 29 -8.23 -11.07 3.20
N ASN A 30 -7.60 -10.28 4.11
CA ASN A 30 -8.32 -9.53 5.14
C ASN A 30 -8.30 -8.01 4.92
N GLY A 31 -7.74 -7.54 3.78
CA GLY A 31 -7.68 -6.13 3.42
C GLY A 31 -6.83 -5.29 4.38
N ARG A 32 -7.13 -3.98 4.49
CA ARG A 32 -6.45 -3.12 5.45
C ARG A 32 -6.94 -3.44 6.87
N HIS A 33 -6.03 -3.86 7.73
CA HIS A 33 -6.37 -4.32 9.08
C HIS A 33 -5.40 -3.79 10.11
N ALA A 34 -5.89 -3.37 11.27
CA ALA A 34 -5.07 -2.90 12.38
C ALA A 34 -4.99 -3.93 13.51
N GLY A 35 -3.86 -3.97 14.19
CA GLY A 35 -3.64 -4.83 15.36
C GLY A 35 -2.50 -4.35 16.24
N LEU A 36 -2.48 -4.80 17.49
CA LEU A 36 -1.47 -4.44 18.48
C LEU A 36 -0.28 -5.39 18.39
N VAL A 37 0.92 -4.84 18.34
CA VAL A 37 2.18 -5.58 18.49
C VAL A 37 2.82 -5.21 19.80
N HIS A 38 3.06 -6.21 20.65
CA HIS A 38 3.75 -6.03 21.95
C HIS A 38 5.26 -5.97 21.75
N ALA A 39 5.92 -5.11 22.52
CA ALA A 39 7.38 -4.97 22.54
C ALA A 39 7.97 -4.81 21.13
N TYR A 40 7.37 -3.94 20.29
CA TYR A 40 7.72 -3.76 18.88
C TYR A 40 9.14 -3.19 18.66
N ASP A 41 9.66 -2.47 19.66
CA ASP A 41 10.95 -1.76 19.64
C ASP A 41 12.15 -2.63 20.08
N THR A 42 11.91 -3.91 20.39
CA THR A 42 13.00 -4.82 20.76
C THR A 42 13.95 -5.09 19.60
N SER A 43 15.21 -5.41 19.92
CA SER A 43 16.22 -5.72 18.91
C SER A 43 15.80 -6.83 17.94
N SER A 44 15.06 -7.83 18.44
CA SER A 44 14.53 -8.93 17.63
C SER A 44 13.40 -8.55 16.68
N LYS A 45 12.63 -7.50 16.97
CA LYS A 45 11.49 -7.07 16.16
C LYS A 45 11.78 -5.84 15.31
N ARG A 46 12.81 -5.07 15.64
CA ARG A 46 13.14 -3.81 14.97
C ARG A 46 13.38 -3.95 13.47
N GLY A 47 13.92 -5.09 13.04
CA GLY A 47 14.11 -5.39 11.61
C GLY A 47 12.83 -5.83 10.91
N THR A 48 11.89 -6.46 11.63
CA THR A 48 10.61 -6.95 11.09
C THR A 48 9.58 -5.84 11.01
N VAL A 49 9.46 -5.02 12.08
CA VAL A 49 8.45 -3.97 12.21
C VAL A 49 8.98 -2.68 11.60
N GLN A 50 8.95 -2.61 10.26
CA GLN A 50 9.29 -1.42 9.47
C GLN A 50 8.26 -1.22 8.38
N ILE A 51 7.90 0.04 8.10
CA ILE A 51 6.96 0.41 7.03
C ILE A 51 7.52 -0.11 5.69
N GLY A 52 6.67 -0.75 4.90
CA GLY A 52 7.03 -1.32 3.62
C GLY A 52 7.58 -2.75 3.68
N ASN A 53 7.75 -3.35 4.87
CA ASN A 53 8.10 -4.76 4.96
C ASN A 53 6.91 -5.66 4.66
N LEU A 54 7.17 -6.74 3.92
CA LEU A 54 6.25 -7.85 3.76
C LEU A 54 6.45 -8.85 4.90
N ILE A 55 5.35 -9.19 5.54
CA ILE A 55 5.35 -10.06 6.71
C ILE A 55 4.25 -11.13 6.59
N GLN A 56 4.44 -12.27 7.25
CA GLN A 56 3.36 -13.15 7.63
C GLN A 56 2.80 -12.67 8.97
N ALA A 57 1.51 -12.36 9.00
CA ALA A 57 0.80 -11.90 10.19
C ALA A 57 -0.13 -12.98 10.71
N GLN A 58 0.00 -13.33 11.99
CA GLN A 58 -1.01 -14.06 12.72
C GLN A 58 -1.78 -13.08 13.61
N TRP A 59 -3.06 -12.90 13.34
CA TRP A 59 -3.94 -12.05 14.12
C TRP A 59 -4.85 -12.87 15.01
N ARG A 60 -5.09 -12.38 16.23
CA ARG A 60 -6.01 -12.98 17.19
C ARG A 60 -6.73 -11.91 17.98
N ALA A 61 -8.04 -12.11 18.22
CA ALA A 61 -8.84 -11.27 19.10
C ALA A 61 -9.86 -12.08 19.88
N ARG A 62 -10.43 -11.48 20.92
CA ARG A 62 -11.54 -12.06 21.64
C ARG A 62 -12.84 -12.00 20.85
N LEU A 63 -13.08 -10.86 20.18
CA LEU A 63 -14.20 -10.61 19.27
C LEU A 63 -13.65 -10.07 17.95
N SER A 64 -14.35 -10.32 16.85
CA SER A 64 -13.91 -9.92 15.50
C SER A 64 -13.76 -8.43 15.30
N GLU A 65 -14.56 -7.60 15.99
CA GLU A 65 -14.54 -6.14 15.88
C GLU A 65 -13.41 -5.49 16.71
N GLN A 66 -12.75 -6.26 17.57
CA GLN A 66 -11.66 -5.72 18.40
C GLN A 66 -10.38 -5.55 17.59
N LEU A 67 -9.50 -4.66 18.08
CA LEU A 67 -8.18 -4.42 17.51
C LEU A 67 -7.35 -5.70 17.42
N GLY A 68 -7.45 -6.59 18.42
CA GLY A 68 -6.66 -7.82 18.47
C GLY A 68 -5.16 -7.60 18.61
N THR A 69 -4.42 -8.70 18.51
CA THR A 69 -2.95 -8.70 18.59
C THR A 69 -2.35 -9.41 17.39
N TYR A 70 -1.18 -8.93 16.96
CA TYR A 70 -0.38 -9.54 15.92
C TYR A 70 0.84 -10.27 16.47
N GLN A 71 1.14 -11.43 15.86
CA GLN A 71 2.48 -12.00 15.78
C GLN A 71 2.94 -11.85 14.33
N LEU A 72 4.16 -11.33 14.13
CA LEU A 72 4.69 -10.97 12.82
C LEU A 72 5.97 -11.74 12.55
N GLU A 73 6.08 -12.33 11.35
CA GLU A 73 7.29 -12.94 10.82
C GLU A 73 7.68 -12.27 9.51
N LEU A 74 8.96 -11.95 9.34
CA LEU A 74 9.46 -11.25 8.17
C LEU A 74 9.51 -12.18 6.95
N ILE A 75 8.90 -11.77 5.82
CA ILE A 75 8.99 -12.46 4.53
C ILE A 75 10.01 -11.76 3.63
N LYS A 76 9.82 -10.45 3.37
CA LYS A 76 10.73 -9.61 2.58
C LYS A 76 10.96 -8.29 3.30
N ASN A 77 12.16 -7.70 3.13
CA ASN A 77 12.53 -6.43 3.74
C ASN A 77 12.93 -5.39 2.66
N PRO A 78 11.98 -4.86 1.88
CA PRO A 78 12.26 -3.83 0.89
C PRO A 78 12.82 -2.55 1.52
N SER A 79 12.36 -2.18 2.71
CA SER A 79 12.83 -0.97 3.41
C SER A 79 14.33 -1.00 3.71
N ALA A 80 14.91 -2.17 4.02
CA ALA A 80 16.35 -2.32 4.18
C ALA A 80 17.10 -2.35 2.85
N VAL A 81 16.50 -2.97 1.82
CA VAL A 81 17.09 -2.98 0.47
C VAL A 81 17.19 -1.58 -0.13
N PHE A 82 16.22 -0.70 0.17
CA PHE A 82 16.17 0.67 -0.34
C PHE A 82 16.88 1.70 0.55
N LEU A 83 17.53 1.27 1.63
CA LEU A 83 18.09 2.18 2.63
C LEU A 83 19.09 3.20 2.04
N ASP A 84 19.86 2.79 1.04
CA ASP A 84 20.86 3.62 0.36
C ASP A 84 20.28 4.35 -0.88
N ASP A 85 18.99 4.16 -1.20
CA ASP A 85 18.29 4.80 -2.32
C ASP A 85 17.08 5.59 -1.82
N ALA A 86 17.29 6.89 -1.62
CA ALA A 86 16.26 7.79 -1.10
C ALA A 86 15.01 7.89 -2.00
N VAL A 87 15.17 7.69 -3.32
CA VAL A 87 14.06 7.78 -4.28
C VAL A 87 13.18 6.52 -4.18
N LYS A 88 13.79 5.33 -4.15
CA LYS A 88 13.06 4.07 -3.94
C LYS A 88 12.37 4.04 -2.57
N LEU A 89 13.07 4.51 -1.53
CA LEU A 89 12.50 4.58 -0.18
C LEU A 89 11.32 5.55 -0.12
N ALA A 90 11.39 6.69 -0.81
CA ALA A 90 10.29 7.64 -0.93
C ALA A 90 9.09 7.03 -1.67
N GLY A 91 9.32 6.31 -2.77
CA GLY A 91 8.29 5.58 -3.51
C GLY A 91 7.56 4.55 -2.65
N LEU A 92 8.31 3.71 -1.92
CA LEU A 92 7.75 2.72 -1.00
C LEU A 92 6.93 3.39 0.12
N SER A 93 7.47 4.44 0.73
CA SER A 93 6.80 5.17 1.82
C SER A 93 5.51 5.85 1.33
N SER A 94 5.54 6.45 0.14
CA SER A 94 4.36 7.07 -0.49
C SER A 94 3.28 6.03 -0.80
N CYS A 95 3.67 4.89 -1.39
CA CYS A 95 2.75 3.77 -1.64
C CYS A 95 2.05 3.32 -0.35
N CYS A 96 2.81 3.07 0.73
CA CYS A 96 2.24 2.66 2.02
C CYS A 96 1.30 3.73 2.60
N ALA A 97 1.67 5.02 2.53
CA ALA A 97 0.87 6.12 3.06
C ALA A 97 -0.46 6.27 2.28
N ILE A 98 -0.42 6.16 0.96
CA ILE A 98 -1.63 6.23 0.11
C ILE A 98 -2.57 5.08 0.45
N LEU A 99 -2.08 3.84 0.56
CA LEU A 99 -2.88 2.68 0.94
C LEU A 99 -3.49 2.82 2.33
N ASP A 100 -2.73 3.31 3.32
CA ASP A 100 -3.21 3.46 4.70
C ASP A 100 -4.38 4.45 4.82
N VAL A 101 -4.42 5.49 3.97
CA VAL A 101 -5.48 6.50 4.02
C VAL A 101 -6.65 6.22 3.07
N SER A 102 -6.43 5.48 1.97
CA SER A 102 -7.43 5.31 0.91
C SER A 102 -8.22 4.00 1.03
N LEU A 103 -7.61 2.92 1.52
CA LEU A 103 -8.29 1.64 1.61
C LEU A 103 -9.28 1.60 2.78
N PRO A 104 -10.49 1.07 2.58
CA PRO A 104 -11.41 0.77 3.68
C PRO A 104 -10.81 -0.31 4.60
N GLU A 105 -11.26 -0.32 5.86
CA GLU A 105 -10.82 -1.36 6.80
C GLU A 105 -11.52 -2.69 6.52
N ARG A 106 -10.75 -3.79 6.60
CA ARG A 106 -11.26 -5.17 6.53
C ARG A 106 -11.99 -5.50 5.23
N ASP A 107 -11.64 -4.80 4.17
CA ASP A 107 -12.17 -5.03 2.84
C ASP A 107 -11.02 -5.50 1.93
N ALA A 108 -11.05 -6.78 1.58
CA ALA A 108 -10.01 -7.39 0.77
C ALA A 108 -10.10 -6.91 -0.68
N ASN A 109 -8.98 -6.51 -1.26
CA ASN A 109 -8.88 -6.17 -2.68
C ASN A 109 -7.65 -6.84 -3.29
N LEU A 110 -7.84 -8.03 -3.82
CA LEU A 110 -6.76 -8.84 -4.39
C LEU A 110 -6.06 -8.14 -5.56
N SER A 111 -6.80 -7.41 -6.40
CA SER A 111 -6.22 -6.68 -7.53
C SER A 111 -5.25 -5.59 -7.07
N VAL A 112 -5.61 -4.83 -6.03
CA VAL A 112 -4.71 -3.81 -5.44
C VAL A 112 -3.53 -4.48 -4.73
N TRP A 113 -3.75 -5.62 -4.05
CA TRP A 113 -2.68 -6.38 -3.40
C TRP A 113 -1.62 -6.84 -4.40
N GLU A 114 -2.04 -7.54 -5.47
CA GLU A 114 -1.15 -8.04 -6.51
C GLU A 114 -0.41 -6.91 -7.23
N ALA A 115 -1.11 -5.81 -7.56
CA ALA A 115 -0.49 -4.64 -8.18
C ALA A 115 0.54 -3.97 -7.27
N THR A 116 0.29 -3.93 -5.95
CA THR A 116 1.20 -3.33 -4.96
C THR A 116 2.46 -4.17 -4.78
N THR A 117 2.31 -5.49 -4.62
CA THR A 117 3.46 -6.40 -4.45
C THR A 117 4.32 -6.44 -5.72
N ALA A 118 3.70 -6.45 -6.90
CA ALA A 118 4.40 -6.37 -8.18
C ALA A 118 5.16 -5.04 -8.33
N LEU A 119 4.57 -3.90 -7.93
CA LEU A 119 5.25 -2.61 -7.94
C LEU A 119 6.49 -2.61 -7.05
N ILE A 120 6.39 -3.13 -5.82
CA ILE A 120 7.53 -3.23 -4.90
C ILE A 120 8.65 -4.10 -5.50
N ASP A 121 8.31 -5.21 -6.15
CA ASP A 121 9.29 -6.06 -6.82
C ASP A 121 9.94 -5.33 -8.02
N ILE A 122 9.18 -4.58 -8.82
CA ILE A 122 9.72 -3.74 -9.92
C ILE A 122 10.69 -2.68 -9.37
N ILE A 123 10.31 -1.93 -8.33
CA ILE A 123 11.19 -0.95 -7.69
C ILE A 123 12.48 -1.60 -7.19
N SER A 124 12.38 -2.82 -6.64
CA SER A 124 13.53 -3.56 -6.13
C SER A 124 14.54 -3.92 -7.22
N LEU A 125 14.07 -4.24 -8.40
CA LEU A 125 14.88 -4.66 -9.55
C LEU A 125 15.36 -3.50 -10.44
N ALA A 126 14.77 -2.32 -10.30
CA ALA A 126 15.09 -1.15 -11.12
C ALA A 126 16.47 -0.57 -10.76
N ASP A 127 17.19 -0.08 -11.76
CA ASP A 127 18.47 0.60 -11.56
C ASP A 127 18.29 2.10 -11.32
N ASN A 128 17.24 2.71 -11.89
CA ASN A 128 17.00 4.16 -11.80
C ASN A 128 15.48 4.46 -11.75
N LEU A 129 15.13 5.74 -11.47
CA LEU A 129 13.74 6.19 -11.35
C LEU A 129 12.92 5.93 -12.62
N GLU A 130 13.50 6.11 -13.78
CA GLU A 130 12.81 6.03 -15.09
C GLU A 130 12.30 4.60 -15.35
N ASP A 131 12.97 3.59 -14.81
CA ASP A 131 12.61 2.19 -15.00
C ASP A 131 11.31 1.80 -14.28
N TRP A 132 10.94 2.49 -13.20
CA TRP A 132 9.77 2.12 -12.40
C TRP A 132 8.70 3.22 -12.25
N LEU A 133 9.01 4.50 -12.52
CA LEU A 133 8.07 5.60 -12.33
C LEU A 133 6.76 5.40 -13.12
N GLY A 134 6.87 4.90 -14.36
CA GLY A 134 5.70 4.62 -15.18
C GLY A 134 4.80 3.52 -14.60
N PHE A 135 5.37 2.54 -13.91
CA PHE A 135 4.60 1.50 -13.20
C PHE A 135 3.96 2.05 -11.93
N TYR A 136 4.64 2.96 -11.22
CA TYR A 136 4.08 3.65 -10.06
C TYR A 136 2.82 4.45 -10.43
N VAL A 137 2.88 5.25 -11.50
CA VAL A 137 1.72 6.00 -12.00
C VAL A 137 0.57 5.06 -12.41
N LYS A 138 0.87 3.95 -13.08
CA LYS A 138 -0.15 2.95 -13.45
C LYS A 138 -0.77 2.29 -12.22
N TRP A 139 0.01 2.05 -11.18
CA TRP A 139 -0.47 1.53 -9.92
C TRP A 139 -1.44 2.52 -9.24
N GLU A 140 -1.10 3.82 -9.19
CA GLU A 140 -2.01 4.86 -8.67
C GLU A 140 -3.32 4.93 -9.46
N MET A 141 -3.25 4.83 -10.79
CA MET A 141 -4.44 4.80 -11.64
C MET A 141 -5.31 3.58 -11.38
N ASN A 142 -4.70 2.39 -11.22
CA ASN A 142 -5.41 1.18 -10.86
C ASN A 142 -6.07 1.29 -9.48
N LEU A 143 -5.37 1.86 -8.50
CA LEU A 143 -5.93 2.09 -7.16
C LEU A 143 -7.15 3.01 -7.23
N LEU A 144 -7.07 4.13 -7.98
CA LEU A 144 -8.21 5.02 -8.18
C LEU A 144 -9.39 4.29 -8.82
N ASP A 145 -9.14 3.43 -9.81
CA ASP A 145 -10.20 2.66 -10.48
C ASP A 145 -10.87 1.68 -9.50
N GLN A 146 -10.09 0.94 -8.71
CA GLN A 146 -10.60 0.01 -7.70
C GLN A 146 -11.39 0.70 -6.58
N LEU A 147 -11.08 1.96 -6.29
CA LEU A 147 -11.83 2.80 -5.33
C LEU A 147 -13.06 3.49 -5.94
N GLY A 148 -13.34 3.29 -7.23
CA GLY A 148 -14.48 3.90 -7.92
C GLY A 148 -14.22 5.31 -8.44
N PHE A 149 -12.97 5.77 -8.45
CA PHE A 149 -12.54 7.08 -8.95
C PHE A 149 -11.72 6.96 -10.25
N GLY A 150 -11.94 5.91 -11.04
CA GLY A 150 -11.20 5.63 -12.26
C GLY A 150 -11.21 6.80 -13.24
N LEU A 151 -10.06 7.00 -13.90
CA LEU A 151 -9.89 8.07 -14.91
C LEU A 151 -10.30 7.55 -16.28
N ASN A 152 -11.08 8.35 -17.03
CA ASN A 152 -11.38 8.09 -18.45
C ASN A 152 -10.48 8.95 -19.33
N LEU A 153 -9.36 8.35 -19.78
CA LEU A 153 -8.34 9.03 -20.57
C LEU A 153 -8.41 8.72 -22.07
N HIS A 154 -9.46 8.03 -22.54
CA HIS A 154 -9.58 7.60 -23.94
C HIS A 154 -10.14 8.66 -24.87
N SER A 155 -10.95 9.58 -24.35
CA SER A 155 -11.58 10.64 -25.15
C SER A 155 -11.80 11.91 -24.33
N CYS A 156 -11.82 13.04 -25.02
CA CYS A 156 -12.13 14.33 -24.41
C CYS A 156 -13.55 14.33 -23.84
N GLY A 157 -13.69 14.71 -22.58
CA GLY A 157 -14.98 14.80 -21.91
C GLY A 157 -15.91 15.88 -22.43
N VAL A 158 -15.40 16.84 -23.24
CA VAL A 158 -16.13 17.98 -23.80
C VAL A 158 -16.41 17.78 -25.29
N SER A 159 -15.38 17.49 -26.08
CA SER A 159 -15.48 17.40 -27.53
C SER A 159 -15.66 15.99 -28.08
N GLY A 160 -15.36 14.95 -27.28
CA GLY A 160 -15.33 13.57 -27.72
C GLY A 160 -14.12 13.18 -28.57
N LEU A 161 -13.20 14.09 -28.86
CA LEU A 161 -11.98 13.82 -29.60
C LEU A 161 -11.05 12.88 -28.85
N THR A 162 -10.25 12.12 -29.60
CA THR A 162 -9.35 11.08 -29.03
C THR A 162 -7.88 11.44 -29.18
N ASP A 163 -7.57 12.52 -29.86
CA ASP A 163 -6.22 13.06 -30.07
C ASP A 163 -5.95 14.27 -29.19
N ALA A 164 -4.70 14.68 -29.08
CA ALA A 164 -4.23 15.83 -28.31
C ALA A 164 -4.86 15.98 -26.91
N LEU A 165 -5.03 14.83 -26.22
CA LEU A 165 -5.53 14.77 -24.86
C LEU A 165 -4.39 15.08 -23.88
N ILE A 166 -4.31 16.32 -23.40
CA ILE A 166 -3.17 16.80 -22.60
C ILE A 166 -3.55 17.22 -21.17
N TYR A 167 -4.83 17.33 -20.88
CA TYR A 167 -5.32 17.66 -19.54
C TYR A 167 -6.25 16.58 -19.00
N VAL A 168 -6.42 16.55 -17.69
CA VAL A 168 -7.44 15.75 -17.00
C VAL A 168 -8.31 16.69 -16.17
N SER A 169 -9.61 16.62 -16.37
CA SER A 169 -10.56 17.40 -15.58
C SER A 169 -10.62 16.86 -14.13
N PRO A 170 -10.26 17.67 -13.12
CA PRO A 170 -10.33 17.22 -11.73
C PRO A 170 -11.76 16.98 -11.24
N ARG A 171 -12.76 17.51 -11.93
CA ARG A 171 -14.19 17.34 -11.59
C ARG A 171 -14.77 16.04 -12.09
N SER A 172 -14.33 15.57 -13.27
CA SER A 172 -14.95 14.42 -13.95
C SER A 172 -14.01 13.23 -14.14
N GLY A 173 -12.71 13.38 -13.86
CA GLY A 173 -11.69 12.35 -14.14
C GLY A 173 -11.50 12.05 -15.62
N ARG A 174 -12.05 12.90 -16.53
CA ARG A 174 -11.97 12.68 -17.98
C ARG A 174 -10.86 13.52 -18.61
N ALA A 175 -10.28 12.92 -19.65
CA ALA A 175 -9.32 13.66 -20.47
C ALA A 175 -9.98 14.89 -21.13
N VAL A 176 -9.17 15.92 -21.38
CA VAL A 176 -9.59 17.16 -22.06
C VAL A 176 -8.59 17.47 -23.17
N HIS A 177 -9.12 17.76 -24.35
CA HIS A 177 -8.36 18.20 -25.52
C HIS A 177 -7.67 19.54 -25.25
N ARG A 178 -6.63 19.83 -26.03
CA ARG A 178 -5.77 21.02 -25.89
C ARG A 178 -6.51 22.34 -26.09
N ASP A 179 -7.49 22.36 -27.00
CA ASP A 179 -8.22 23.58 -27.46
C ASP A 179 -9.58 23.70 -26.77
#